data_41dc2dbce571af5b3a2044878fe9149b
#
_entry.id   41dc2dbce571af5b3a2044878fe9149b
#
_cell.length_a   1.000
_cell.length_b   1.000
_cell.length_c   1.000
_cell.angle_alpha   90.00
_cell.angle_beta   90.00
_cell.angle_gamma   90.00
#
_symmetry.space_group_name_H-M   'P 1'
#
loop_
_entity.id
_entity.type
_entity.pdbx_description
1 polymer ?
#
loop_
_entity_poly.entity_id
_entity_poly.type
_entity_poly.pdbx_seq_one_letter_code
_entity_poly.pdbx_strand_id
1 'polypeptide(L)'
;MPFNAPLALLGLLFVPAVVAMYLLRLRRTPTVVPSTLLWQRLAADVEANAPWQKLRRSLLFLLQLLLVVILALLAARPFVERPAGLARDLVVIIDTSASMGATDVPPDRLSAAREAAKEALKDLPAGGKVSVIEAGRTARIVATGTSDIGRVRQAIDSIRPTVGRGDLGDALALAQQLAVQSGDAEILVATDAALAVPPTTKVDAPIRVLRVGDPKGSRNQAIVALAVRTAPSAVTRSVFISVANFDLEYATRRLEVWGDDHLIETRTIPIDAQQRADVIVDDVPAEVATIEVRLVAADDADPDARPDLLAADDRAWAVVPPQRTRNVLVVGKGDPYLETALSYLPNSRLFGLTPAEYPAGAVRKDGTSWDLIIFEGYVPATLPATPILAIAPPTSSGLGEVGGVDANPAIGSLGTEEPILRFVDLSTTHIA
;
A
#
# COMPACT_ATOMS: atom_id res chain seq x y z
N MET A 1 -2.05 10.94 35.08
CA MET A 1 -1.07 10.76 33.99
C MET A 1 -1.30 9.37 33.44
N PRO A 2 -1.68 9.25 32.18
CA PRO A 2 -1.75 7.95 31.51
C PRO A 2 -0.33 7.43 31.24
N PHE A 3 -0.21 6.10 31.16
CA PHE A 3 1.05 5.40 30.92
C PHE A 3 0.89 4.52 29.68
N ASN A 4 1.86 4.56 28.77
CA ASN A 4 1.85 3.69 27.58
C ASN A 4 2.05 2.20 27.91
N ALA A 5 2.73 1.91 29.03
CA ALA A 5 2.96 0.54 29.49
C ALA A 5 2.70 0.45 31.00
N PRO A 6 1.40 0.49 31.44
CA PRO A 6 1.07 0.52 32.86
C PRO A 6 1.55 -0.73 33.63
N LEU A 7 1.67 -1.87 32.96
CA LEU A 7 2.21 -3.11 33.57
C LEU A 7 3.67 -2.96 34.02
N ALA A 8 4.44 -2.04 33.45
CA ALA A 8 5.81 -1.79 33.88
C ALA A 8 5.89 -1.18 35.30
N LEU A 9 4.81 -0.59 35.82
CA LEU A 9 4.72 -0.16 37.21
C LEU A 9 4.80 -1.31 38.21
N LEU A 10 4.59 -2.58 37.79
CA LEU A 10 4.88 -3.75 38.60
C LEU A 10 6.37 -3.84 38.99
N GLY A 11 7.26 -3.16 38.27
CA GLY A 11 8.64 -2.96 38.63
C GLY A 11 8.83 -2.29 40.02
N LEU A 12 7.83 -1.53 40.50
CA LEU A 12 7.85 -0.96 41.87
C LEU A 12 7.75 -2.04 42.95
N LEU A 13 7.35 -3.29 42.66
CA LEU A 13 7.40 -4.43 43.58
C LEU A 13 8.85 -4.80 43.99
N PHE A 14 9.84 -4.33 43.25
CA PHE A 14 11.24 -4.48 43.69
C PHE A 14 11.62 -3.53 44.83
N VAL A 15 10.85 -2.47 45.09
CA VAL A 15 11.10 -1.55 46.22
C VAL A 15 11.05 -2.27 47.56
N PRO A 16 10.00 -3.06 47.91
CA PRO A 16 9.99 -3.86 49.13
C PRO A 16 11.16 -4.85 49.22
N ALA A 17 11.59 -5.44 48.10
CA ALA A 17 12.71 -6.37 48.05
C ALA A 17 14.04 -5.66 48.43
N VAL A 18 14.27 -4.48 47.89
CA VAL A 18 15.44 -3.65 48.22
C VAL A 18 15.40 -3.24 49.70
N VAL A 19 14.26 -2.84 50.23
CA VAL A 19 14.07 -2.49 51.63
C VAL A 19 14.35 -3.72 52.53
N ALA A 20 13.80 -4.89 52.21
CA ALA A 20 14.02 -6.14 52.92
C ALA A 20 15.49 -6.51 52.95
N MET A 21 16.23 -6.32 51.87
CA MET A 21 17.66 -6.61 51.77
C MET A 21 18.47 -5.73 52.74
N TYR A 22 18.07 -4.48 52.98
CA TYR A 22 18.69 -3.57 53.93
C TYR A 22 18.26 -3.83 55.39
N LEU A 23 17.10 -4.47 55.61
CA LEU A 23 16.62 -4.89 56.93
C LEU A 23 17.20 -6.24 57.34
N LEU A 24 17.72 -7.04 56.41
CA LEU A 24 18.34 -8.31 56.68
C LEU A 24 19.66 -8.08 57.48
N ARG A 25 19.66 -8.52 58.71
CA ARG A 25 20.79 -8.39 59.64
C ARG A 25 21.94 -9.30 59.21
N LEU A 26 23.10 -8.71 58.93
CA LEU A 26 24.34 -9.51 58.80
C LEU A 26 24.60 -10.26 60.11
N ARG A 27 24.52 -11.58 60.07
CA ARG A 27 24.96 -12.39 61.20
C ARG A 27 26.47 -12.21 61.34
N ARG A 28 26.89 -11.49 62.40
CA ARG A 28 28.32 -11.46 62.82
C ARG A 28 28.66 -12.75 63.47
N THR A 29 29.66 -13.47 62.97
CA THR A 29 30.25 -14.61 63.66
C THR A 29 30.93 -14.13 64.93
N PRO A 30 30.62 -14.71 66.14
CA PRO A 30 31.28 -14.34 67.35
C PRO A 30 32.75 -14.77 67.30
N THR A 31 33.67 -13.83 67.41
CA THR A 31 35.08 -14.09 67.50
C THR A 31 35.41 -14.08 69.01
N VAL A 32 35.95 -15.17 69.51
CA VAL A 32 36.39 -15.30 70.96
C VAL A 32 37.66 -14.47 71.12
N VAL A 33 37.63 -13.44 71.98
CA VAL A 33 38.77 -12.60 72.31
C VAL A 33 39.20 -12.89 73.74
N PRO A 34 40.52 -13.03 74.04
CA PRO A 34 41.01 -13.55 75.30
C PRO A 34 40.79 -12.64 76.53
N SER A 35 40.38 -11.41 76.44
CA SER A 35 40.03 -10.53 77.55
C SER A 35 38.93 -9.52 77.16
N THR A 36 37.84 -9.57 77.92
CA THR A 36 36.65 -8.64 77.69
C THR A 36 36.58 -7.51 78.71
N LEU A 37 37.57 -7.36 79.60
CA LEU A 37 37.49 -6.43 80.75
C LEU A 37 37.37 -4.93 80.26
N LEU A 38 38.03 -4.57 79.19
CA LEU A 38 37.95 -3.22 78.57
C LEU A 38 36.69 -3.01 77.82
N TRP A 39 36.09 -4.03 77.23
CA TRP A 39 34.89 -3.97 76.42
C TRP A 39 33.61 -3.96 77.24
N GLN A 40 33.62 -4.54 78.44
CA GLN A 40 32.47 -4.51 79.36
C GLN A 40 32.12 -3.11 79.88
N ARG A 41 33.07 -2.18 79.96
CA ARG A 41 32.80 -0.75 80.30
C ARG A 41 32.28 0.07 79.14
N LEU A 42 32.50 -0.35 77.90
CA LEU A 42 32.00 0.32 76.71
C LEU A 42 30.65 -0.22 76.20
N ALA A 43 30.29 -1.45 76.66
CA ALA A 43 29.09 -2.12 76.14
C ALA A 43 27.83 -1.87 77.01
N ALA A 44 27.92 -1.02 78.02
CA ALA A 44 26.81 -0.78 78.97
C ALA A 44 25.69 0.10 78.42
N ASP A 45 25.78 0.58 77.20
CA ASP A 45 24.79 1.57 76.64
C ASP A 45 24.21 1.22 75.32
N VAL A 46 24.02 -0.06 75.01
CA VAL A 46 23.22 -0.41 73.80
C VAL A 46 22.17 -1.47 74.12
N GLU A 47 21.15 -1.09 74.84
CA GLU A 47 19.91 -1.84 74.87
C GLU A 47 19.23 -1.69 73.49
N ALA A 48 19.46 -2.68 72.62
CA ALA A 48 18.80 -2.81 71.39
C ALA A 48 17.51 -3.65 71.55
N ASN A 49 16.47 -3.03 72.03
CA ASN A 49 15.08 -3.55 71.96
C ASN A 49 14.19 -2.65 71.13
N ALA A 50 14.37 -2.69 69.80
CA ALA A 50 13.34 -2.23 68.88
C ALA A 50 13.29 -3.15 67.69
N PRO A 51 12.17 -3.82 67.41
CA PRO A 51 12.00 -4.68 66.21
C PRO A 51 12.12 -3.88 64.91
N TRP A 52 12.13 -2.54 64.99
CA TRP A 52 12.37 -1.59 63.92
C TRP A 52 13.70 -0.87 64.18
N GLN A 53 14.84 -1.53 63.95
CA GLN A 53 16.10 -0.81 63.93
C GLN A 53 16.05 0.26 62.85
N LYS A 54 16.27 1.51 63.25
CA LYS A 54 16.29 2.69 62.39
C LYS A 54 17.09 2.38 61.14
N LEU A 55 16.38 2.37 60.01
CA LEU A 55 16.98 2.24 58.70
C LEU A 55 18.11 3.26 58.61
N ARG A 56 19.36 2.82 58.64
CA ARG A 56 20.50 3.73 58.49
C ARG A 56 20.32 4.41 57.13
N ARG A 57 20.10 5.72 57.16
CA ARG A 57 20.02 6.56 55.97
C ARG A 57 21.37 6.56 55.27
N SER A 58 21.67 5.51 54.52
CA SER A 58 22.86 5.46 53.69
C SER A 58 22.49 6.09 52.34
N LEU A 59 23.33 6.99 51.90
CA LEU A 59 23.18 7.60 50.56
C LEU A 59 23.00 6.53 49.47
N LEU A 60 23.68 5.41 49.60
CA LEU A 60 23.61 4.27 48.69
C LEU A 60 22.21 3.64 48.65
N PHE A 61 21.57 3.45 49.82
CA PHE A 61 20.20 2.92 49.90
C PHE A 61 19.22 3.84 49.19
N LEU A 62 19.33 5.16 49.41
CA LEU A 62 18.47 6.14 48.82
C LEU A 62 18.66 6.21 47.29
N LEU A 63 19.91 6.11 46.83
CA LEU A 63 20.26 6.07 45.41
C LEU A 63 19.68 4.81 44.72
N GLN A 64 19.76 3.63 45.36
CA GLN A 64 19.19 2.41 44.81
C GLN A 64 17.67 2.44 44.74
N LEU A 65 17.01 2.99 45.75
CA LEU A 65 15.56 3.16 45.76
C LEU A 65 15.13 4.11 44.66
N LEU A 66 15.83 5.24 44.51
CA LEU A 66 15.60 6.21 43.47
C LEU A 66 15.79 5.60 42.07
N LEU A 67 16.84 4.78 41.89
CA LEU A 67 17.12 4.10 40.65
C LEU A 67 15.98 3.16 40.26
N VAL A 68 15.48 2.33 41.20
CA VAL A 68 14.34 1.43 40.92
C VAL A 68 13.10 2.21 40.52
N VAL A 69 12.80 3.31 41.21
CA VAL A 69 11.65 4.17 40.88
C VAL A 69 11.81 4.78 39.49
N ILE A 70 12.98 5.34 39.18
CA ILE A 70 13.26 5.95 37.88
C ILE A 70 13.13 4.91 36.74
N LEU A 71 13.69 3.72 36.93
CA LEU A 71 13.62 2.65 35.95
C LEU A 71 12.16 2.20 35.71
N ALA A 72 11.38 2.06 36.80
CA ALA A 72 9.96 1.70 36.68
C ALA A 72 9.16 2.78 35.94
N LEU A 73 9.42 4.06 36.21
CA LEU A 73 8.77 5.19 35.53
C LEU A 73 9.20 5.27 34.06
N LEU A 74 10.48 5.11 33.75
CA LEU A 74 10.97 5.10 32.38
C LEU A 74 10.36 3.94 31.57
N ALA A 75 10.27 2.77 32.18
CA ALA A 75 9.64 1.62 31.54
C ALA A 75 8.13 1.80 31.36
N ALA A 76 7.46 2.47 32.29
CA ALA A 76 6.02 2.79 32.21
C ALA A 76 5.69 3.86 31.17
N ARG A 77 6.70 4.63 30.68
CA ARG A 77 6.55 5.68 29.65
C ARG A 77 5.38 6.62 29.95
N PRO A 78 5.45 7.43 31.02
CA PRO A 78 4.41 8.39 31.32
C PRO A 78 4.31 9.40 30.17
N PHE A 79 3.09 9.70 29.74
CA PHE A 79 2.84 10.78 28.79
C PHE A 79 1.87 11.80 29.41
N VAL A 80 2.03 13.03 29.00
CA VAL A 80 1.14 14.11 29.41
C VAL A 80 0.28 14.42 28.20
N GLU A 81 -1.02 14.13 28.30
CA GLU A 81 -1.99 14.71 27.37
C GLU A 81 -1.99 16.23 27.64
N ARG A 82 -1.36 16.96 26.75
CA ARG A 82 -1.59 18.40 26.74
C ARG A 82 -2.96 18.60 26.13
N PRO A 83 -3.89 19.39 26.75
CA PRO A 83 -5.02 19.92 26.03
C PRO A 83 -4.44 20.77 24.90
N ALA A 84 -4.50 20.24 23.69
CA ALA A 84 -3.92 20.87 22.55
C ALA A 84 -4.81 22.05 22.15
N GLY A 85 -4.42 23.23 22.50
CA GLY A 85 -4.68 24.34 21.59
C GLY A 85 -3.98 24.00 20.28
N LEU A 86 -4.60 24.30 19.14
CA LEU A 86 -3.95 24.16 17.85
C LEU A 86 -2.63 24.96 17.87
N ALA A 87 -1.61 24.43 17.18
CA ALA A 87 -0.42 25.21 16.86
C ALA A 87 -0.83 26.50 16.14
N ARG A 88 0.07 27.47 16.09
CA ARG A 88 -0.21 28.75 15.44
C ARG A 88 -0.63 28.58 13.98
N ASP A 89 0.04 27.67 13.26
CA ASP A 89 -0.26 27.36 11.88
C ASP A 89 -0.78 25.91 11.76
N LEU A 90 -1.70 25.68 10.84
CA LEU A 90 -2.36 24.40 10.65
C LEU A 90 -2.20 23.92 9.21
N VAL A 91 -1.80 22.67 9.03
CA VAL A 91 -1.83 22.00 7.73
C VAL A 91 -2.94 20.94 7.76
N VAL A 92 -4.02 21.18 7.03
CA VAL A 92 -5.16 20.27 6.94
C VAL A 92 -4.98 19.35 5.76
N ILE A 93 -4.97 18.06 5.99
CA ILE A 93 -5.02 17.03 4.95
C ILE A 93 -6.41 16.42 4.96
N ILE A 94 -7.06 16.40 3.79
CA ILE A 94 -8.35 15.74 3.61
C ILE A 94 -8.16 14.57 2.67
N ASP A 95 -8.44 13.39 3.17
CA ASP A 95 -8.45 12.15 2.40
C ASP A 95 -9.61 12.18 1.41
N THR A 96 -9.32 11.89 0.14
CA THR A 96 -10.30 11.84 -0.94
C THR A 96 -10.33 10.47 -1.63
N SER A 97 -9.74 9.46 -1.02
CA SER A 97 -9.79 8.08 -1.53
C SER A 97 -11.23 7.61 -1.75
N ALA A 98 -11.40 6.58 -2.56
CA ALA A 98 -12.72 6.06 -2.90
C ALA A 98 -13.56 5.69 -1.66
N SER A 99 -12.92 5.16 -0.61
CA SER A 99 -13.59 4.81 0.65
C SER A 99 -14.23 5.99 1.37
N MET A 100 -13.77 7.23 1.10
CA MET A 100 -14.39 8.44 1.64
C MET A 100 -15.76 8.77 1.00
N GLY A 101 -16.14 8.07 -0.07
CA GLY A 101 -17.47 8.09 -0.63
C GLY A 101 -18.48 7.20 0.09
N ALA A 102 -18.07 6.43 1.11
CA ALA A 102 -18.97 5.55 1.85
C ALA A 102 -20.04 6.34 2.61
N THR A 103 -21.27 5.78 2.66
CA THR A 103 -22.47 6.42 3.19
C THR A 103 -22.86 5.94 4.58
N ASP A 104 -21.95 5.30 5.29
CA ASP A 104 -22.14 4.92 6.71
C ASP A 104 -22.30 6.13 7.63
N VAL A 105 -21.78 7.28 7.22
CA VAL A 105 -22.01 8.59 7.84
C VAL A 105 -22.69 9.51 6.82
N PRO A 106 -23.91 10.01 7.09
CA PRO A 106 -24.64 10.84 6.14
C PRO A 106 -23.99 12.22 5.89
N PRO A 107 -23.98 12.74 4.67
CA PRO A 107 -24.34 12.05 3.41
C PRO A 107 -23.24 11.07 2.95
N ASP A 108 -21.99 11.33 3.26
CA ASP A 108 -20.80 10.51 2.99
C ASP A 108 -19.65 10.90 3.93
N ARG A 109 -18.62 10.03 4.03
CA ARG A 109 -17.45 10.25 4.90
C ARG A 109 -16.67 11.51 4.51
N LEU A 110 -16.57 11.83 3.21
CA LEU A 110 -15.86 13.04 2.77
C LEU A 110 -16.55 14.31 3.26
N SER A 111 -17.86 14.34 3.19
CA SER A 111 -18.66 15.45 3.74
C SER A 111 -18.46 15.59 5.25
N ALA A 112 -18.47 14.46 5.98
CA ALA A 112 -18.17 14.46 7.41
C ALA A 112 -16.73 14.95 7.70
N ALA A 113 -15.75 14.53 6.89
CA ALA A 113 -14.36 14.97 7.00
C ALA A 113 -14.21 16.49 6.78
N ARG A 114 -14.91 17.04 5.78
CA ARG A 114 -14.93 18.50 5.54
C ARG A 114 -15.51 19.26 6.72
N GLU A 115 -16.63 18.79 7.27
CA GLU A 115 -17.25 19.43 8.43
C GLU A 115 -16.35 19.34 9.66
N ALA A 116 -15.75 18.17 9.93
CA ALA A 116 -14.81 17.99 11.03
C ALA A 116 -13.58 18.89 10.89
N ALA A 117 -13.05 19.02 9.67
CA ALA A 117 -11.94 19.95 9.40
C ALA A 117 -12.35 21.41 9.62
N LYS A 118 -13.52 21.82 9.14
CA LYS A 118 -14.05 23.20 9.35
C LYS A 118 -14.33 23.51 10.82
N GLU A 119 -14.78 22.51 11.58
CA GLU A 119 -14.99 22.64 13.02
C GLU A 119 -13.67 22.88 13.77
N ALA A 120 -12.63 22.10 13.40
CA ALA A 120 -11.30 22.26 13.99
C ALA A 120 -10.69 23.65 13.73
N LEU A 121 -11.06 24.33 12.64
CA LEU A 121 -10.60 25.72 12.38
C LEU A 121 -11.10 26.74 13.41
N LYS A 122 -12.13 26.44 14.19
CA LYS A 122 -12.63 27.34 15.24
C LYS A 122 -11.65 27.50 16.38
N ASP A 123 -10.81 26.50 16.61
CA ASP A 123 -9.81 26.49 17.67
C ASP A 123 -8.48 27.12 17.23
N LEU A 124 -8.41 27.65 15.99
CA LEU A 124 -7.19 28.28 15.47
C LEU A 124 -6.93 29.61 16.18
N PRO A 125 -5.72 29.86 16.67
CA PRO A 125 -5.35 31.14 17.28
C PRO A 125 -5.51 32.31 16.29
N ALA A 126 -5.80 33.52 16.84
CA ALA A 126 -5.92 34.72 16.02
C ALA A 126 -4.63 34.99 15.22
N GLY A 127 -4.78 35.13 13.89
CA GLY A 127 -3.66 35.33 12.96
C GLY A 127 -2.93 34.05 12.55
N GLY A 128 -3.42 32.89 12.95
CA GLY A 128 -2.93 31.60 12.48
C GLY A 128 -3.16 31.42 10.98
N LYS A 129 -2.27 30.69 10.35
CA LYS A 129 -2.34 30.41 8.90
C LYS A 129 -2.71 28.96 8.67
N VAL A 130 -3.49 28.72 7.63
CA VAL A 130 -3.94 27.38 7.25
C VAL A 130 -3.49 27.06 5.83
N SER A 131 -2.94 25.88 5.67
CA SER A 131 -2.74 25.25 4.37
C SER A 131 -3.67 24.04 4.26
N VAL A 132 -4.21 23.78 3.07
CA VAL A 132 -5.12 22.67 2.80
C VAL A 132 -4.54 21.80 1.71
N ILE A 133 -4.44 20.51 1.98
CA ILE A 133 -3.94 19.47 1.07
C ILE A 133 -5.05 18.46 0.82
N GLU A 134 -5.29 18.14 -0.43
CA GLU A 134 -6.11 17.04 -0.87
C GLU A 134 -5.24 15.80 -1.03
N ALA A 135 -5.56 14.72 -0.31
CA ALA A 135 -4.87 13.43 -0.40
C ALA A 135 -5.67 12.48 -1.29
N GLY A 136 -5.50 12.62 -2.60
CA GLY A 136 -6.10 11.76 -3.60
C GLY A 136 -5.07 10.77 -4.17
N ARG A 137 -5.19 10.47 -5.44
CA ARG A 137 -4.21 9.64 -6.18
C ARG A 137 -2.80 10.25 -6.17
N THR A 138 -2.75 11.56 -6.22
CA THR A 138 -1.56 12.40 -5.98
C THR A 138 -1.96 13.48 -4.99
N ALA A 139 -1.06 13.84 -4.11
CA ALA A 139 -1.31 14.91 -3.16
C ALA A 139 -1.29 16.28 -3.87
N ARG A 140 -2.25 17.15 -3.55
CA ARG A 140 -2.37 18.48 -4.15
C ARG A 140 -2.66 19.54 -3.09
N ILE A 141 -1.91 20.63 -3.12
CA ILE A 141 -2.18 21.78 -2.27
C ILE A 141 -3.35 22.58 -2.86
N VAL A 142 -4.40 22.76 -2.08
CA VAL A 142 -5.61 23.51 -2.47
C VAL A 142 -5.57 24.95 -1.95
N ALA A 143 -4.96 25.14 -0.76
CA ALA A 143 -4.71 26.47 -0.18
C ALA A 143 -3.38 26.46 0.56
N THR A 144 -2.65 27.59 0.54
CA THR A 144 -1.34 27.71 1.18
C THR A 144 -1.29 28.90 2.11
N GLY A 145 -0.97 28.68 3.38
CA GLY A 145 -0.56 29.69 4.36
C GLY A 145 -1.48 30.91 4.47
N THR A 146 -2.79 30.73 4.32
CA THR A 146 -3.76 31.82 4.39
C THR A 146 -4.38 31.95 5.78
N SER A 147 -4.54 33.19 6.25
CA SER A 147 -5.29 33.53 7.47
C SER A 147 -6.77 33.85 7.20
N ASP A 148 -7.17 33.86 5.92
CA ASP A 148 -8.56 34.07 5.51
C ASP A 148 -9.34 32.76 5.66
N ILE A 149 -10.04 32.61 6.78
CA ILE A 149 -10.85 31.42 7.08
C ILE A 149 -11.96 31.18 6.05
N GLY A 150 -12.48 32.24 5.42
CA GLY A 150 -13.47 32.12 4.35
C GLY A 150 -12.89 31.37 3.14
N ARG A 151 -11.69 31.78 2.72
CA ARG A 151 -10.95 31.07 1.64
C ARG A 151 -10.60 29.63 1.99
N VAL A 152 -10.19 29.38 3.24
CA VAL A 152 -9.90 28.03 3.72
C VAL A 152 -11.13 27.14 3.63
N ARG A 153 -12.29 27.62 4.12
CA ARG A 153 -13.56 26.89 4.03
C ARG A 153 -13.96 26.62 2.58
N GLN A 154 -13.83 27.61 1.71
CA GLN A 154 -14.10 27.46 0.29
C GLN A 154 -13.16 26.41 -0.36
N ALA A 155 -11.88 26.42 0.00
CA ALA A 155 -10.91 25.41 -0.43
C ALA A 155 -11.32 23.99 0.01
N ILE A 156 -11.68 23.81 1.27
CA ILE A 156 -12.20 22.55 1.83
C ILE A 156 -13.46 22.12 1.07
N ASP A 157 -14.40 23.00 0.82
CA ASP A 157 -15.65 22.69 0.13
C ASP A 157 -15.44 22.36 -1.37
N SER A 158 -14.34 22.82 -1.96
CA SER A 158 -14.00 22.53 -3.37
C SER A 158 -13.44 21.14 -3.59
N ILE A 159 -12.94 20.47 -2.54
CA ILE A 159 -12.40 19.11 -2.61
C ILE A 159 -13.49 18.14 -3.05
N ARG A 160 -13.18 17.22 -3.95
CA ARG A 160 -14.13 16.22 -4.48
C ARG A 160 -13.59 14.81 -4.22
N PRO A 161 -14.47 13.81 -4.10
CA PRO A 161 -14.02 12.42 -3.99
C PRO A 161 -13.29 12.02 -5.26
N THR A 162 -12.23 11.23 -5.12
CA THR A 162 -11.50 10.64 -6.23
C THR A 162 -11.86 9.16 -6.36
N VAL A 163 -11.77 8.63 -7.58
CA VAL A 163 -11.95 7.20 -7.82
C VAL A 163 -10.59 6.53 -7.70
N GLY A 164 -10.44 5.62 -6.76
CA GLY A 164 -9.23 4.84 -6.56
C GLY A 164 -8.58 5.03 -5.19
N ARG A 165 -7.38 4.47 -5.05
CA ARG A 165 -6.60 4.58 -3.80
C ARG A 165 -6.01 5.98 -3.69
N GLY A 166 -6.10 6.55 -2.49
CA GLY A 166 -5.36 7.75 -2.12
C GLY A 166 -3.92 7.41 -1.70
N ASP A 167 -3.04 8.40 -1.78
CA ASP A 167 -1.69 8.33 -1.22
C ASP A 167 -1.56 9.34 -0.08
N LEU A 168 -1.60 8.83 1.15
CA LEU A 168 -1.43 9.65 2.34
C LEU A 168 0.06 9.95 2.60
N GLY A 169 0.97 9.14 2.10
CA GLY A 169 2.41 9.33 2.24
C GLY A 169 2.88 10.61 1.55
N ASP A 170 2.48 10.82 0.30
CA ASP A 170 2.78 12.04 -0.45
C ASP A 170 2.17 13.27 0.22
N ALA A 171 0.92 13.18 0.70
CA ALA A 171 0.25 14.28 1.39
C ALA A 171 0.95 14.65 2.71
N LEU A 172 1.38 13.65 3.48
CA LEU A 172 2.16 13.86 4.71
C LEU A 172 3.53 14.46 4.43
N ALA A 173 4.21 14.04 3.36
CA ALA A 173 5.49 14.62 2.96
C ALA A 173 5.36 16.11 2.59
N LEU A 174 4.31 16.47 1.83
CA LEU A 174 4.00 17.87 1.53
C LEU A 174 3.65 18.66 2.80
N ALA A 175 2.85 18.08 3.68
CA ALA A 175 2.46 18.71 4.95
C ALA A 175 3.68 18.97 5.85
N GLN A 176 4.61 18.01 5.93
CA GLN A 176 5.87 18.17 6.66
C GLN A 176 6.70 19.36 6.11
N GLN A 177 6.79 19.49 4.79
CA GLN A 177 7.51 20.61 4.18
C GLN A 177 6.88 21.96 4.57
N LEU A 178 5.54 22.05 4.54
CA LEU A 178 4.83 23.26 4.93
C LEU A 178 4.98 23.53 6.44
N ALA A 179 4.93 22.50 7.27
CA ALA A 179 5.10 22.62 8.72
C ALA A 179 6.50 23.11 9.09
N VAL A 180 7.56 22.61 8.44
CA VAL A 180 8.94 23.07 8.65
C VAL A 180 9.10 24.53 8.26
N GLN A 181 8.47 24.99 7.19
CA GLN A 181 8.51 26.40 6.78
C GLN A 181 7.84 27.34 7.78
N SER A 182 6.80 26.87 8.47
CA SER A 182 6.06 27.66 9.47
C SER A 182 6.74 27.69 10.83
N GLY A 183 7.49 26.67 11.20
CA GLY A 183 8.21 26.54 12.47
C GLY A 183 7.35 26.16 13.68
N ASP A 184 6.04 26.46 13.69
CA ASP A 184 5.06 26.10 14.72
C ASP A 184 3.76 25.70 14.03
N ALA A 185 3.73 24.52 13.46
CA ALA A 185 2.58 23.99 12.73
C ALA A 185 2.16 22.62 13.26
N GLU A 186 0.87 22.35 13.22
CA GLU A 186 0.25 21.05 13.47
C GLU A 186 -0.37 20.54 12.17
N ILE A 187 -0.29 19.23 11.95
CA ILE A 187 -0.91 18.56 10.81
C ILE A 187 -2.20 17.91 11.28
N LEU A 188 -3.30 18.29 10.66
CA LEU A 188 -4.63 17.74 10.89
C LEU A 188 -5.00 16.82 9.72
N VAL A 189 -5.23 15.55 9.96
CA VAL A 189 -5.56 14.55 8.92
C VAL A 189 -6.99 14.08 9.12
N ALA A 190 -7.88 14.43 8.19
CA ALA A 190 -9.25 13.94 8.16
C ALA A 190 -9.33 12.74 7.19
N THR A 191 -9.50 11.53 7.74
CA THR A 191 -9.46 10.26 7.01
C THR A 191 -10.31 9.19 7.70
N ASP A 192 -10.74 8.18 6.98
CA ASP A 192 -11.36 6.98 7.54
C ASP A 192 -10.32 5.96 8.06
N ALA A 193 -9.04 6.28 7.92
CA ALA A 193 -7.89 5.45 8.27
C ALA A 193 -7.78 4.13 7.47
N ALA A 194 -8.39 4.07 6.29
CA ALA A 194 -8.27 2.92 5.39
C ALA A 194 -6.96 2.92 4.58
N LEU A 195 -6.22 4.04 4.57
CA LEU A 195 -4.96 4.18 3.85
C LEU A 195 -3.77 3.77 4.71
N ALA A 196 -2.90 2.96 4.14
CA ALA A 196 -1.61 2.66 4.75
C ALA A 196 -0.63 3.83 4.53
N VAL A 197 0.08 4.21 5.60
CA VAL A 197 1.18 5.16 5.50
C VAL A 197 2.47 4.37 5.30
N PRO A 198 3.27 4.66 4.26
CA PRO A 198 4.55 3.99 4.07
C PRO A 198 5.46 4.17 5.30
N PRO A 199 6.18 3.14 5.75
CA PRO A 199 7.05 3.21 6.94
C PRO A 199 8.23 4.19 6.77
N THR A 200 8.52 4.60 5.55
CA THR A 200 9.56 5.58 5.20
C THR A 200 9.11 7.02 5.39
N THR A 201 7.81 7.28 5.56
CA THR A 201 7.29 8.64 5.75
C THR A 201 7.66 9.14 7.14
N LYS A 202 8.55 10.13 7.20
CA LYS A 202 8.96 10.80 8.45
C LYS A 202 8.23 12.12 8.57
N VAL A 203 7.52 12.29 9.67
CA VAL A 203 6.82 13.54 10.01
C VAL A 203 7.20 13.92 11.44
N ASP A 204 7.85 15.07 11.58
CA ASP A 204 8.31 15.58 12.87
C ASP A 204 7.26 16.51 13.53
N ALA A 205 6.38 17.11 12.70
CA ALA A 205 5.30 17.96 13.18
C ALA A 205 4.23 17.14 13.92
N PRO A 206 3.58 17.68 14.96
CA PRO A 206 2.47 17.02 15.63
C PRO A 206 1.34 16.70 14.64
N ILE A 207 0.85 15.46 14.69
CA ILE A 207 -0.27 15.00 13.85
C ILE A 207 -1.49 14.76 14.73
N ARG A 208 -2.62 15.35 14.33
CA ARG A 208 -3.94 15.05 14.87
C ARG A 208 -4.78 14.38 13.79
N VAL A 209 -5.33 13.21 14.09
CA VAL A 209 -6.19 12.49 13.16
C VAL A 209 -7.65 12.72 13.54
N LEU A 210 -8.42 13.24 12.59
CA LEU A 210 -9.88 13.30 12.63
C LEU A 210 -10.41 12.08 11.90
N ARG A 211 -10.69 11.04 12.66
CA ARG A 211 -11.23 9.82 12.10
C ARG A 211 -12.71 10.00 11.77
N VAL A 212 -13.08 9.71 10.52
CA VAL A 212 -14.46 9.72 10.03
C VAL A 212 -14.88 8.29 9.67
N GLY A 213 -16.18 8.02 9.68
CA GLY A 213 -16.74 6.70 9.43
C GLY A 213 -17.07 5.92 10.70
N ASP A 214 -17.97 4.96 10.58
CA ASP A 214 -18.31 4.05 11.68
C ASP A 214 -17.29 2.90 11.72
N PRO A 215 -16.50 2.73 12.79
CA PRO A 215 -15.55 1.64 12.92
C PRO A 215 -16.21 0.24 12.93
N LYS A 216 -17.52 0.18 13.12
CA LYS A 216 -18.34 -1.04 13.07
C LYS A 216 -19.08 -1.21 11.74
N GLY A 217 -19.10 -0.18 10.91
CA GLY A 217 -19.85 -0.14 9.66
C GLY A 217 -18.95 -0.50 8.48
N SER A 218 -18.89 -1.77 8.16
CA SER A 218 -18.16 -2.25 6.98
C SER A 218 -19.04 -3.00 6.01
N ARG A 219 -20.32 -2.62 5.94
CA ARG A 219 -21.26 -3.21 4.98
C ARG A 219 -20.86 -2.79 3.56
N ASN A 220 -19.92 -3.54 3.01
CA ASN A 220 -19.40 -3.32 1.67
C ASN A 220 -19.10 -4.64 1.00
N GLN A 221 -19.63 -4.84 -0.20
CA GLN A 221 -19.28 -5.93 -1.10
C GLN A 221 -18.69 -5.32 -2.36
N ALA A 222 -17.45 -5.66 -2.67
CA ALA A 222 -16.68 -5.01 -3.72
C ALA A 222 -16.18 -5.97 -4.79
N ILE A 223 -16.10 -5.52 -6.01
CA ILE A 223 -15.35 -6.20 -7.05
C ILE A 223 -13.85 -5.89 -6.85
N VAL A 224 -13.11 -6.89 -6.37
CA VAL A 224 -11.70 -6.72 -6.00
C VAL A 224 -10.73 -7.17 -7.09
N ALA A 225 -11.20 -7.96 -8.06
CA ALA A 225 -10.42 -8.34 -9.22
C ALA A 225 -11.31 -8.58 -10.44
N LEU A 226 -10.84 -8.14 -11.59
CA LEU A 226 -11.43 -8.40 -12.89
C LEU A 226 -10.29 -8.71 -13.87
N ALA A 227 -10.33 -9.89 -14.48
CA ALA A 227 -9.36 -10.30 -15.49
C ALA A 227 -10.05 -10.96 -16.67
N VAL A 228 -9.58 -10.66 -17.87
CA VAL A 228 -10.12 -11.23 -19.11
C VAL A 228 -9.04 -12.02 -19.79
N ARG A 229 -9.35 -13.27 -20.13
CA ARG A 229 -8.48 -14.16 -20.89
C ARG A 229 -9.16 -14.57 -22.19
N THR A 230 -8.46 -14.43 -23.30
CA THR A 230 -8.94 -14.94 -24.57
C THR A 230 -8.64 -16.43 -24.67
N ALA A 231 -9.63 -17.22 -25.10
CA ALA A 231 -9.43 -18.64 -25.37
C ALA A 231 -8.40 -18.83 -26.49
N PRO A 232 -7.68 -19.99 -26.53
CA PRO A 232 -6.74 -20.27 -27.59
C PRO A 232 -7.38 -20.28 -29.00
N SER A 233 -8.67 -20.59 -29.09
CA SER A 233 -9.47 -20.52 -30.34
C SER A 233 -9.67 -19.12 -30.87
N ALA A 234 -9.43 -18.06 -30.00
CA ALA A 234 -9.68 -16.65 -30.29
C ALA A 234 -11.16 -16.29 -30.60
N VAL A 235 -12.09 -17.23 -30.43
CA VAL A 235 -13.52 -17.04 -30.70
C VAL A 235 -14.27 -16.53 -29.48
N THR A 236 -13.86 -17.00 -28.29
CA THR A 236 -14.49 -16.61 -27.02
C THR A 236 -13.44 -16.15 -26.01
N ARG A 237 -13.92 -15.52 -24.95
CA ARG A 237 -13.14 -15.06 -23.80
C ARG A 237 -13.75 -15.58 -22.52
N SER A 238 -12.91 -15.80 -21.52
CA SER A 238 -13.35 -16.05 -20.15
C SER A 238 -13.06 -14.83 -19.31
N VAL A 239 -14.01 -14.43 -18.50
CA VAL A 239 -13.93 -13.31 -17.57
C VAL A 239 -13.87 -13.85 -16.16
N PHE A 240 -12.75 -13.62 -15.47
CA PHE A 240 -12.59 -13.91 -14.06
C PHE A 240 -12.97 -12.69 -13.23
N ILE A 241 -13.83 -12.89 -12.25
CA ILE A 241 -14.34 -11.86 -11.37
C ILE A 241 -14.18 -12.35 -9.94
N SER A 242 -13.56 -11.56 -9.08
CA SER A 242 -13.49 -11.84 -7.64
C SER A 242 -14.24 -10.74 -6.89
N VAL A 243 -15.22 -11.15 -6.07
CA VAL A 243 -16.02 -10.26 -5.24
C VAL A 243 -15.71 -10.55 -3.78
N ALA A 244 -15.39 -9.52 -3.01
CA ALA A 244 -15.14 -9.63 -1.58
C ALA A 244 -16.32 -9.07 -0.78
N ASN A 245 -16.66 -9.74 0.30
CA ASN A 245 -17.58 -9.24 1.32
C ASN A 245 -16.75 -8.74 2.51
N PHE A 246 -16.76 -7.44 2.76
CA PHE A 246 -16.10 -6.83 3.91
C PHE A 246 -17.00 -6.75 5.14
N ASP A 247 -18.27 -7.14 5.01
CA ASP A 247 -19.21 -7.20 6.14
C ASP A 247 -18.92 -8.39 7.05
N LEU A 248 -19.34 -8.27 8.30
CA LEU A 248 -19.35 -9.35 9.30
C LEU A 248 -20.54 -10.30 9.13
N GLU A 249 -21.44 -10.00 8.21
CA GLU A 249 -22.62 -10.79 7.89
C GLU A 249 -22.53 -11.34 6.46
N TYR A 250 -23.21 -12.44 6.24
CA TYR A 250 -23.41 -13.04 4.93
C TYR A 250 -24.16 -12.07 4.01
N ALA A 251 -23.78 -12.02 2.76
CA ALA A 251 -24.42 -11.20 1.75
C ALA A 251 -24.77 -12.01 0.50
N THR A 252 -25.87 -11.65 -0.14
CA THR A 252 -26.23 -12.14 -1.48
C THR A 252 -26.30 -10.97 -2.43
N ARG A 253 -25.56 -11.05 -3.53
CA ARG A 253 -25.52 -9.98 -4.55
C ARG A 253 -25.83 -10.56 -5.93
N ARG A 254 -26.34 -9.74 -6.82
CA ARG A 254 -26.52 -10.06 -8.24
C ARG A 254 -25.36 -9.47 -9.02
N LEU A 255 -24.59 -10.35 -9.67
CA LEU A 255 -23.49 -10.00 -10.54
C LEU A 255 -24.04 -9.90 -11.97
N GLU A 256 -23.81 -8.79 -12.63
CA GLU A 256 -24.16 -8.57 -14.03
C GLU A 256 -22.88 -8.36 -14.84
N VAL A 257 -22.73 -9.09 -15.94
CA VAL A 257 -21.62 -8.93 -16.87
C VAL A 257 -22.14 -8.36 -18.17
N TRP A 258 -21.63 -7.23 -18.55
CA TRP A 258 -22.02 -6.48 -19.73
C TRP A 258 -20.86 -6.43 -20.72
N GLY A 259 -21.16 -6.56 -22.01
CA GLY A 259 -20.20 -6.43 -23.10
C GLY A 259 -20.69 -5.38 -24.11
N ASP A 260 -19.93 -4.30 -24.32
CA ASP A 260 -20.30 -3.19 -25.22
C ASP A 260 -21.77 -2.76 -25.04
N ASP A 261 -22.16 -2.49 -23.77
CA ASP A 261 -23.50 -2.08 -23.33
C ASP A 261 -24.61 -3.14 -23.46
N HIS A 262 -24.30 -4.39 -23.79
CA HIS A 262 -25.26 -5.50 -23.82
C HIS A 262 -25.03 -6.46 -22.65
N LEU A 263 -26.13 -6.82 -21.98
CA LEU A 263 -26.06 -7.80 -20.89
C LEU A 263 -25.69 -9.19 -21.46
N ILE A 264 -24.59 -9.75 -20.99
CA ILE A 264 -24.11 -11.08 -21.38
C ILE A 264 -24.61 -12.14 -20.39
N GLU A 265 -24.38 -11.92 -19.10
CA GLU A 265 -24.74 -12.87 -18.06
C GLU A 265 -25.19 -12.15 -16.79
N THR A 266 -26.11 -12.78 -16.07
CA THR A 266 -26.51 -12.39 -14.73
C THR A 266 -26.42 -13.61 -13.83
N ARG A 267 -25.79 -13.45 -12.66
CA ARG A 267 -25.63 -14.53 -11.69
C ARG A 267 -25.83 -14.02 -10.27
N THR A 268 -26.66 -14.68 -9.49
CA THR A 268 -26.78 -14.41 -8.05
C THR A 268 -25.65 -15.16 -7.34
N ILE A 269 -24.86 -14.44 -6.56
CA ILE A 269 -23.69 -14.96 -5.85
C ILE A 269 -23.90 -14.81 -4.33
N PRO A 270 -23.77 -15.90 -3.58
CA PRO A 270 -23.65 -15.88 -2.14
C PRO A 270 -22.20 -15.56 -1.75
N ILE A 271 -22.02 -14.72 -0.73
CA ILE A 271 -20.69 -14.32 -0.28
C ILE A 271 -20.68 -14.35 1.25
N ASP A 272 -19.94 -15.29 1.81
CA ASP A 272 -19.81 -15.42 3.26
C ASP A 272 -19.15 -14.17 3.88
N ALA A 273 -19.42 -13.98 5.18
CA ALA A 273 -18.85 -12.87 5.95
C ALA A 273 -17.32 -12.86 5.85
N GLN A 274 -16.75 -11.74 5.46
CA GLN A 274 -15.29 -11.53 5.32
C GLN A 274 -14.59 -12.51 4.37
N GLN A 275 -15.33 -13.08 3.42
CA GLN A 275 -14.81 -14.00 2.41
C GLN A 275 -14.87 -13.42 1.01
N ARG A 276 -14.37 -14.18 0.07
CA ARG A 276 -14.41 -13.87 -1.37
C ARG A 276 -15.17 -14.94 -2.10
N ALA A 277 -15.90 -14.52 -3.13
CA ALA A 277 -16.51 -15.41 -4.11
C ALA A 277 -15.86 -15.14 -5.48
N ASP A 278 -15.35 -16.19 -6.10
CA ASP A 278 -14.76 -16.12 -7.41
C ASP A 278 -15.73 -16.69 -8.44
N VAL A 279 -15.91 -15.95 -9.53
CA VAL A 279 -16.82 -16.30 -10.62
C VAL A 279 -16.05 -16.28 -11.93
N ILE A 280 -16.26 -17.31 -12.74
CA ILE A 280 -15.79 -17.33 -14.12
C ILE A 280 -17.01 -17.31 -15.03
N VAL A 281 -17.01 -16.38 -15.96
CA VAL A 281 -17.98 -16.29 -17.05
C VAL A 281 -17.26 -16.64 -18.33
N ASP A 282 -17.66 -17.76 -18.92
CA ASP A 282 -17.10 -18.28 -20.16
C ASP A 282 -17.96 -17.82 -21.35
N ASP A 283 -17.47 -18.08 -22.56
CA ASP A 283 -18.16 -17.86 -23.83
C ASP A 283 -18.53 -16.39 -24.10
N VAL A 284 -17.82 -15.44 -23.48
CA VAL A 284 -17.95 -14.03 -23.85
C VAL A 284 -17.42 -13.83 -25.28
N PRO A 285 -18.20 -13.22 -26.20
CA PRO A 285 -17.77 -13.04 -27.57
C PRO A 285 -16.47 -12.27 -27.72
N ALA A 286 -15.56 -12.73 -28.59
CA ALA A 286 -14.23 -12.13 -28.72
C ALA A 286 -14.22 -10.73 -29.33
N GLU A 287 -15.30 -10.34 -30.03
CA GLU A 287 -15.50 -9.02 -30.61
C GLU A 287 -15.80 -7.93 -29.58
N VAL A 288 -16.28 -8.30 -28.39
CA VAL A 288 -16.57 -7.35 -27.30
C VAL A 288 -15.30 -6.60 -26.91
N ALA A 289 -15.30 -5.29 -27.03
CA ALA A 289 -14.15 -4.45 -26.74
C ALA A 289 -14.11 -4.00 -25.26
N THR A 290 -15.26 -3.77 -24.67
CA THR A 290 -15.37 -3.31 -23.27
C THR A 290 -16.26 -4.27 -22.48
N ILE A 291 -15.72 -4.76 -21.37
CA ILE A 291 -16.48 -5.57 -20.42
C ILE A 291 -16.68 -4.72 -19.18
N GLU A 292 -17.93 -4.56 -18.78
CA GLU A 292 -18.33 -3.95 -17.52
C GLU A 292 -18.95 -5.02 -16.62
N VAL A 293 -18.51 -5.06 -15.38
CA VAL A 293 -19.10 -5.91 -14.34
C VAL A 293 -19.77 -5.00 -13.32
N ARG A 294 -21.01 -5.32 -12.97
CA ARG A 294 -21.82 -4.59 -11.98
C ARG A 294 -22.24 -5.54 -10.88
N LEU A 295 -22.12 -5.07 -9.65
CA LEU A 295 -22.61 -5.74 -8.47
C LEU A 295 -23.82 -4.97 -7.96
N VAL A 296 -25.01 -5.58 -8.04
CA VAL A 296 -26.26 -4.92 -7.66
C VAL A 296 -26.98 -5.73 -6.57
N ALA A 297 -28.03 -5.18 -5.98
CA ALA A 297 -28.84 -5.91 -5.02
C ALA A 297 -29.38 -7.21 -5.64
N ALA A 298 -29.44 -8.29 -4.86
CA ALA A 298 -29.94 -9.58 -5.36
C ALA A 298 -31.43 -9.52 -5.69
N ASP A 299 -32.19 -8.80 -4.89
CA ASP A 299 -33.60 -8.51 -5.10
C ASP A 299 -33.86 -7.04 -4.79
N ASP A 300 -34.31 -6.29 -5.78
CA ASP A 300 -34.64 -4.86 -5.63
C ASP A 300 -35.91 -4.65 -4.79
N ALA A 301 -36.69 -5.71 -4.56
CA ALA A 301 -37.94 -5.68 -3.79
C ALA A 301 -37.76 -6.19 -2.35
N ASP A 302 -36.55 -6.64 -1.97
CA ASP A 302 -36.29 -7.12 -0.60
C ASP A 302 -36.22 -5.92 0.38
N PRO A 303 -37.21 -5.72 1.26
CA PRO A 303 -37.19 -4.62 2.21
C PRO A 303 -36.10 -4.77 3.30
N ASP A 304 -35.54 -5.98 3.46
CA ASP A 304 -34.47 -6.28 4.39
C ASP A 304 -33.09 -6.22 3.68
N ALA A 305 -33.05 -5.95 2.38
CA ALA A 305 -31.82 -5.78 1.64
C ALA A 305 -31.02 -4.60 2.20
N ARG A 306 -29.94 -4.90 2.87
CA ARG A 306 -29.04 -3.89 3.41
C ARG A 306 -28.28 -3.22 2.25
N PRO A 307 -28.36 -1.90 2.10
CA PRO A 307 -27.66 -1.22 1.04
C PRO A 307 -26.14 -1.35 1.21
N ASP A 308 -25.46 -1.53 0.12
CA ASP A 308 -24.02 -1.35 0.05
C ASP A 308 -23.68 0.12 0.37
N LEU A 309 -22.61 0.32 1.14
CA LEU A 309 -22.26 1.65 1.61
C LEU A 309 -21.27 2.37 0.66
N LEU A 310 -20.66 1.65 -0.30
CA LEU A 310 -19.67 2.21 -1.19
C LEU A 310 -19.93 1.81 -2.66
N ALA A 311 -20.76 2.57 -3.34
CA ALA A 311 -21.10 2.30 -4.75
C ALA A 311 -19.91 2.40 -5.73
N ALA A 312 -18.76 2.92 -5.30
CA ALA A 312 -17.60 3.12 -6.18
C ALA A 312 -16.90 1.81 -6.59
N ASP A 313 -17.00 0.76 -5.77
CA ASP A 313 -16.41 -0.56 -6.01
C ASP A 313 -17.44 -1.64 -6.41
N ASP A 314 -18.68 -1.22 -6.63
CA ASP A 314 -19.74 -2.02 -7.23
C ASP A 314 -19.57 -2.20 -8.74
N ARG A 315 -18.61 -1.53 -9.37
CA ARG A 315 -18.39 -1.58 -10.82
C ARG A 315 -16.92 -1.73 -11.16
N ALA A 316 -16.66 -2.56 -12.15
CA ALA A 316 -15.32 -2.72 -12.70
C ALA A 316 -15.37 -2.81 -14.24
N TRP A 317 -14.34 -2.31 -14.90
CA TRP A 317 -14.24 -2.34 -16.35
C TRP A 317 -12.94 -2.96 -16.80
N ALA A 318 -13.02 -3.72 -17.89
CA ALA A 318 -11.88 -4.20 -18.63
C ALA A 318 -11.99 -3.82 -20.09
N VAL A 319 -11.01 -3.10 -20.61
CA VAL A 319 -10.91 -2.79 -22.04
C VAL A 319 -10.02 -3.86 -22.67
N VAL A 320 -10.58 -4.61 -23.58
CA VAL A 320 -9.87 -5.68 -24.29
C VAL A 320 -9.68 -5.28 -25.74
N PRO A 321 -8.46 -4.94 -26.15
CA PRO A 321 -8.22 -4.57 -27.55
C PRO A 321 -8.72 -5.65 -28.49
N PRO A 322 -9.35 -5.27 -29.63
CA PRO A 322 -9.77 -6.26 -30.61
C PRO A 322 -8.54 -7.02 -31.11
N GLN A 323 -8.70 -8.31 -31.24
CA GLN A 323 -7.65 -9.15 -31.80
C GLN A 323 -7.57 -8.91 -33.30
N ARG A 324 -6.64 -8.08 -33.74
CA ARG A 324 -6.34 -7.93 -35.15
C ARG A 324 -5.31 -8.98 -35.57
N THR A 325 -5.50 -9.54 -36.76
CA THR A 325 -4.48 -10.40 -37.36
C THR A 325 -3.23 -9.57 -37.65
N ARG A 326 -2.10 -9.95 -37.09
CA ARG A 326 -0.80 -9.30 -37.29
C ARG A 326 -0.15 -9.82 -38.56
N ASN A 327 0.38 -8.95 -39.38
CA ASN A 327 1.15 -9.34 -40.54
C ASN A 327 2.63 -9.35 -40.18
N VAL A 328 3.22 -10.55 -40.14
CA VAL A 328 4.62 -10.76 -39.78
C VAL A 328 5.38 -11.14 -41.05
N LEU A 329 6.42 -10.40 -41.38
CA LEU A 329 7.33 -10.69 -42.50
C LEU A 329 8.59 -11.33 -41.98
N VAL A 330 8.96 -12.48 -42.53
CA VAL A 330 10.25 -13.12 -42.31
C VAL A 330 11.11 -12.91 -43.53
N VAL A 331 12.31 -12.40 -43.35
CA VAL A 331 13.28 -12.14 -44.40
C VAL A 331 14.52 -12.94 -44.10
N GLY A 332 14.70 -14.02 -44.83
CA GLY A 332 15.78 -14.98 -44.59
C GLY A 332 15.93 -15.99 -45.69
N LYS A 333 16.71 -17.04 -45.42
CA LYS A 333 16.90 -18.17 -46.33
C LYS A 333 15.89 -19.29 -46.08
N GLY A 334 15.05 -19.18 -45.04
CA GLY A 334 14.11 -20.17 -44.58
C GLY A 334 14.71 -21.15 -43.59
N ASP A 335 14.46 -20.92 -42.30
CA ASP A 335 14.81 -21.82 -41.20
C ASP A 335 13.53 -22.58 -40.77
N PRO A 336 13.48 -23.93 -40.97
CA PRO A 336 12.31 -24.74 -40.59
C PRO A 336 11.94 -24.63 -39.10
N TYR A 337 12.93 -24.46 -38.23
CA TYR A 337 12.69 -24.32 -36.78
C TYR A 337 12.04 -23.00 -36.47
N LEU A 338 12.53 -21.89 -37.07
CA LEU A 338 11.94 -20.56 -36.94
C LEU A 338 10.52 -20.52 -37.50
N GLU A 339 10.31 -21.09 -38.70
CA GLU A 339 8.98 -21.15 -39.33
C GLU A 339 7.99 -21.96 -38.46
N THR A 340 8.46 -23.11 -37.92
CA THR A 340 7.64 -23.91 -36.99
C THR A 340 7.31 -23.08 -35.71
N ALA A 341 8.27 -22.45 -35.08
CA ALA A 341 8.04 -21.63 -33.90
C ALA A 341 7.05 -20.50 -34.18
N LEU A 342 7.20 -19.82 -35.32
CA LEU A 342 6.32 -18.70 -35.70
C LEU A 342 4.90 -19.17 -36.08
N SER A 343 4.73 -20.42 -36.50
CA SER A 343 3.41 -20.98 -36.79
C SER A 343 2.51 -21.06 -35.53
N TYR A 344 3.09 -21.09 -34.36
CA TYR A 344 2.36 -21.04 -33.09
C TYR A 344 1.97 -19.64 -32.64
N LEU A 345 2.38 -18.58 -33.36
CA LEU A 345 1.99 -17.21 -32.99
C LEU A 345 0.49 -17.05 -33.27
N PRO A 346 -0.32 -16.79 -32.21
CA PRO A 346 -1.76 -16.62 -32.39
C PRO A 346 -2.06 -15.34 -33.19
N ASN A 347 -3.10 -15.40 -34.00
CA ASN A 347 -3.60 -14.23 -34.77
C ASN A 347 -2.53 -13.57 -35.62
N SER A 348 -1.67 -14.35 -36.28
CA SER A 348 -0.65 -13.86 -37.18
C SER A 348 -0.76 -14.48 -38.58
N ARG A 349 -0.43 -13.68 -39.59
CA ARG A 349 -0.20 -14.12 -40.96
C ARG A 349 1.29 -13.96 -41.23
N LEU A 350 1.92 -15.08 -41.57
CA LEU A 350 3.34 -15.12 -41.87
C LEU A 350 3.54 -14.96 -43.40
N PHE A 351 4.51 -14.12 -43.72
CA PHE A 351 4.96 -13.87 -45.09
C PHE A 351 6.45 -14.07 -45.15
N GLY A 352 6.96 -14.76 -46.17
CA GLY A 352 8.38 -15.00 -46.37
C GLY A 352 8.90 -14.22 -47.58
N LEU A 353 10.08 -13.61 -47.45
CA LEU A 353 10.84 -13.03 -48.55
C LEU A 353 12.31 -13.41 -48.41
N THR A 354 12.99 -13.56 -49.50
CA THR A 354 14.44 -13.67 -49.51
C THR A 354 15.06 -12.24 -49.31
N PRO A 355 16.31 -12.11 -48.84
CA PRO A 355 17.00 -10.84 -48.75
C PRO A 355 17.05 -10.05 -50.06
N ALA A 356 17.06 -10.76 -51.19
CA ALA A 356 17.08 -10.14 -52.52
C ALA A 356 15.71 -9.53 -52.88
N GLU A 357 14.64 -10.13 -52.41
CA GLU A 357 13.25 -9.68 -52.68
C GLU A 357 12.79 -8.60 -51.71
N TYR A 358 13.41 -8.48 -50.55
CA TYR A 358 12.98 -7.60 -49.48
C TYR A 358 12.84 -6.13 -49.93
N PRO A 359 13.77 -5.50 -50.68
CA PRO A 359 13.61 -4.12 -51.11
C PRO A 359 12.31 -3.80 -51.89
N ALA A 360 11.87 -4.79 -52.70
CA ALA A 360 10.61 -4.67 -53.44
C ALA A 360 9.37 -5.05 -52.63
N GLY A 361 9.56 -5.83 -51.57
CA GLY A 361 8.49 -6.33 -50.68
C GLY A 361 8.42 -5.65 -49.30
N ALA A 362 9.26 -4.66 -49.03
CA ALA A 362 9.30 -3.93 -47.75
C ALA A 362 7.97 -3.25 -47.43
N VAL A 363 7.24 -2.82 -48.45
CA VAL A 363 5.88 -2.30 -48.33
C VAL A 363 4.91 -3.30 -48.96
N ARG A 364 3.81 -3.58 -48.25
CA ARG A 364 2.77 -4.47 -48.78
C ARG A 364 2.06 -3.86 -49.99
N LYS A 365 1.71 -4.72 -50.94
CA LYS A 365 0.99 -4.28 -52.13
C LYS A 365 -0.40 -3.70 -51.88
N ASP A 366 -1.01 -4.08 -50.74
CA ASP A 366 -2.31 -3.55 -50.29
C ASP A 366 -2.21 -2.23 -49.50
N GLY A 367 -1.01 -1.65 -49.41
CA GLY A 367 -0.74 -0.41 -48.67
C GLY A 367 -0.76 -0.54 -47.16
N THR A 368 -0.96 -1.75 -46.59
CA THR A 368 -0.87 -1.98 -45.16
C THR A 368 0.58 -2.15 -44.71
N SER A 369 0.90 -1.75 -43.51
CA SER A 369 2.21 -1.92 -42.92
C SER A 369 2.42 -3.34 -42.37
N TRP A 370 3.67 -3.76 -42.25
CA TRP A 370 4.04 -4.91 -41.44
C TRP A 370 3.91 -4.56 -39.95
N ASP A 371 3.45 -5.51 -39.13
CA ASP A 371 3.39 -5.35 -37.67
C ASP A 371 4.71 -5.75 -37.00
N LEU A 372 5.42 -6.68 -37.63
CA LEU A 372 6.76 -7.15 -37.21
C LEU A 372 7.52 -7.62 -38.45
N ILE A 373 8.83 -7.31 -38.51
CA ILE A 373 9.73 -7.86 -39.51
C ILE A 373 10.81 -8.67 -38.79
N ILE A 374 10.97 -9.94 -39.17
CA ILE A 374 12.01 -10.81 -38.65
C ILE A 374 13.08 -10.98 -39.72
N PHE A 375 14.30 -10.55 -39.40
CA PHE A 375 15.45 -10.74 -40.26
C PHE A 375 16.29 -11.93 -39.75
N GLU A 376 16.52 -12.90 -40.61
CA GLU A 376 17.30 -14.11 -40.33
C GLU A 376 18.58 -14.11 -41.17
N GLY A 377 19.73 -14.02 -40.52
CA GLY A 377 21.03 -13.99 -41.19
C GLY A 377 21.24 -12.78 -42.15
N TYR A 378 20.37 -11.80 -42.08
CA TYR A 378 20.32 -10.64 -42.93
C TYR A 378 19.83 -9.41 -42.14
N VAL A 379 20.34 -8.25 -42.40
CA VAL A 379 19.84 -6.97 -41.91
C VAL A 379 20.00 -5.94 -43.01
N PRO A 380 18.98 -5.15 -43.38
CA PRO A 380 19.08 -4.13 -44.39
C PRO A 380 19.95 -2.98 -43.94
N ALA A 381 20.62 -2.28 -44.91
CA ALA A 381 21.43 -1.13 -44.59
C ALA A 381 20.67 0.02 -43.91
N THR A 382 19.39 0.16 -44.23
CA THR A 382 18.52 1.13 -43.58
C THR A 382 17.41 0.34 -42.89
N LEU A 383 17.32 0.50 -41.56
CA LEU A 383 16.31 -0.19 -40.74
C LEU A 383 14.93 0.43 -41.01
N PRO A 384 13.89 -0.40 -41.12
CA PRO A 384 12.51 0.09 -41.23
C PRO A 384 12.05 0.70 -39.92
N ALA A 385 11.04 1.57 -39.98
CA ALA A 385 10.37 2.13 -38.78
C ALA A 385 9.48 1.10 -38.07
N THR A 386 9.17 -0.03 -38.69
CA THR A 386 8.43 -1.15 -38.13
C THR A 386 9.27 -1.86 -37.06
N PRO A 387 8.67 -2.38 -35.98
CA PRO A 387 9.37 -3.26 -35.04
C PRO A 387 10.10 -4.40 -35.74
N ILE A 388 11.35 -4.66 -35.36
CA ILE A 388 12.16 -5.71 -35.95
C ILE A 388 12.66 -6.71 -34.90
N LEU A 389 12.87 -7.94 -35.32
CA LEU A 389 13.60 -8.97 -34.61
C LEU A 389 14.72 -9.46 -35.53
N ALA A 390 15.98 -9.36 -35.12
CA ALA A 390 17.11 -9.87 -35.88
C ALA A 390 17.64 -11.15 -35.24
N ILE A 391 17.69 -12.23 -36.01
CA ILE A 391 18.21 -13.54 -35.63
C ILE A 391 19.48 -13.77 -36.42
N ALA A 392 20.58 -14.13 -35.76
CA ALA A 392 21.90 -14.32 -36.35
C ALA A 392 22.31 -13.18 -37.31
N PRO A 393 22.30 -11.91 -36.88
CA PRO A 393 22.64 -10.77 -37.75
C PRO A 393 24.08 -10.89 -38.24
N PRO A 394 24.37 -10.43 -39.48
CA PRO A 394 25.74 -10.44 -39.99
C PRO A 394 26.66 -9.57 -39.13
N THR A 395 27.99 -9.84 -39.21
CA THR A 395 29.03 -9.24 -38.38
C THR A 395 29.08 -7.71 -38.44
N SER A 396 28.55 -7.11 -39.49
CA SER A 396 28.41 -5.66 -39.63
C SER A 396 26.98 -5.35 -40.07
N SER A 397 26.23 -4.67 -39.24
CA SER A 397 24.85 -4.29 -39.54
C SER A 397 24.50 -2.94 -38.89
N GLY A 398 23.37 -2.35 -39.27
CA GLY A 398 22.85 -1.13 -38.64
C GLY A 398 22.42 -1.30 -37.18
N LEU A 399 22.49 -2.51 -36.63
CA LEU A 399 22.18 -2.83 -35.24
C LEU A 399 23.41 -2.81 -34.34
N GLY A 400 24.59 -2.73 -34.90
CA GLY A 400 25.86 -2.72 -34.17
C GLY A 400 26.89 -3.71 -34.73
N GLU A 401 28.02 -3.86 -34.03
CA GLU A 401 29.06 -4.84 -34.36
C GLU A 401 28.74 -6.16 -33.63
N VAL A 402 28.73 -7.24 -34.38
CA VAL A 402 28.60 -8.59 -33.85
C VAL A 402 30.00 -9.15 -33.62
N GLY A 403 30.30 -9.54 -32.39
CA GLY A 403 31.57 -10.18 -32.03
C GLY A 403 31.76 -11.56 -32.65
N GLY A 404 32.84 -12.24 -32.28
CA GLY A 404 33.10 -13.61 -32.73
C GLY A 404 32.05 -14.62 -32.25
N VAL A 405 32.01 -15.79 -32.86
CA VAL A 405 31.14 -16.90 -32.44
C VAL A 405 31.78 -17.58 -31.22
N ASP A 406 31.09 -17.58 -30.11
CA ASP A 406 31.48 -18.40 -28.96
C ASP A 406 30.93 -19.81 -29.13
N ALA A 407 31.77 -20.83 -29.04
CA ALA A 407 31.38 -22.19 -29.04
C ALA A 407 30.82 -22.58 -27.62
N ASN A 408 29.57 -22.99 -27.55
CA ASN A 408 28.87 -23.38 -26.32
C ASN A 408 28.75 -22.22 -25.29
N PRO A 409 28.17 -21.08 -25.63
CA PRO A 409 28.00 -19.99 -24.67
C PRO A 409 27.04 -20.40 -23.55
N ALA A 410 27.41 -20.07 -22.32
CA ALA A 410 26.52 -20.20 -21.17
C ALA A 410 25.73 -18.91 -20.96
N ILE A 411 24.45 -19.05 -20.58
CA ILE A 411 23.64 -17.90 -20.19
C ILE A 411 24.10 -17.42 -18.82
N GLY A 412 24.81 -16.31 -18.76
CA GLY A 412 25.41 -15.76 -17.54
C GLY A 412 24.43 -15.02 -16.63
N SER A 413 23.52 -14.24 -17.21
CA SER A 413 22.46 -13.54 -16.49
C SER A 413 21.28 -13.23 -17.40
N LEU A 414 20.08 -13.29 -16.85
CA LEU A 414 18.87 -12.81 -17.50
C LEU A 414 18.53 -11.45 -16.95
N GLY A 415 18.20 -10.49 -17.81
CA GLY A 415 17.62 -9.22 -17.39
C GLY A 415 16.25 -9.48 -16.78
N THR A 416 16.15 -9.47 -15.46
CA THR A 416 14.89 -9.76 -14.73
C THR A 416 13.80 -8.72 -14.99
N GLU A 417 14.19 -7.55 -15.52
CA GLU A 417 13.26 -6.47 -15.87
C GLU A 417 12.79 -6.54 -17.33
N GLU A 418 13.36 -7.44 -18.13
CA GLU A 418 13.01 -7.56 -19.55
C GLU A 418 11.67 -8.28 -19.72
N PRO A 419 10.61 -7.62 -20.21
CA PRO A 419 9.28 -8.23 -20.30
C PRO A 419 9.21 -9.49 -21.16
N ILE A 420 10.07 -9.58 -22.20
CA ILE A 420 10.12 -10.71 -23.14
C ILE A 420 10.56 -11.99 -22.44
N LEU A 421 11.45 -11.87 -21.45
CA LEU A 421 12.06 -13.02 -20.76
C LEU A 421 11.31 -13.38 -19.45
N ARG A 422 10.30 -12.63 -19.07
CA ARG A 422 9.62 -12.73 -17.77
C ARG A 422 9.08 -14.12 -17.42
N PHE A 423 8.71 -14.92 -18.42
CA PHE A 423 8.14 -16.26 -18.25
C PHE A 423 8.94 -17.33 -18.98
N VAL A 424 10.19 -17.05 -19.34
CA VAL A 424 11.07 -17.97 -20.07
C VAL A 424 12.07 -18.56 -19.09
N ASP A 425 12.04 -19.87 -18.93
CA ASP A 425 13.07 -20.62 -18.21
C ASP A 425 14.15 -21.08 -19.18
N LEU A 426 15.31 -20.47 -19.09
CA LEU A 426 16.48 -20.78 -19.90
C LEU A 426 17.53 -21.62 -19.14
N SER A 427 17.22 -22.11 -17.94
CA SER A 427 18.16 -22.83 -17.08
C SER A 427 18.67 -24.15 -17.72
N THR A 428 17.90 -24.74 -18.61
CA THR A 428 18.23 -25.96 -19.32
C THR A 428 18.55 -25.76 -20.82
N THR A 429 18.63 -24.47 -21.24
CA THR A 429 18.84 -24.14 -22.64
C THR A 429 20.33 -24.22 -22.98
N HIS A 430 20.67 -24.98 -24.00
CA HIS A 430 21.99 -25.05 -24.60
C HIS A 430 21.96 -24.33 -25.95
N ILE A 431 22.87 -23.37 -26.10
CA ILE A 431 23.08 -22.64 -27.35
C ILE A 431 24.21 -23.37 -28.09
N ALA A 432 23.90 -23.92 -29.25
CA ALA A 432 24.87 -24.64 -30.08
C ALA A 432 25.57 -23.70 -31.05
#